data_b634c9c4422b55f79d13bf1932e2f444
#
_entry.id   b634c9c4422b55f79d13bf1932e2f444
#
_cell.length_a   1.000
_cell.length_b   1.000
_cell.length_c   1.000
_cell.angle_alpha   90.00
_cell.angle_beta   90.00
_cell.angle_gamma   90.00
#
_symmetry.space_group_name_H-M   'P 1'
#
loop_
_entity.id
_entity.type
_entity.pdbx_description
1 polymer ?
#
loop_
_entity_poly.entity_id
_entity_poly.type
_entity_poly.pdbx_seq_one_letter_code
_entity_poly.pdbx_strand_id
1 'polypeptide(L)'
;MLILFQSFKLELQILTMNERTFSWHLPEDAVQKLVSLDKKDRREFFSNLPINNVPIGSLMDFSNISVDDKGQVSFYIVPQEFHYNPLGTVHGGLAATILDSCNSISANCQLDKGFLTMTTDIRVNYMRPITVSTGELTATATIEKVGRKVIFVNGSLYDNSGKVYATANSTELVVEVPLN
;
A
#
# COMPACT_ATOMS: atom_id res chain seq x y z
N MET A 1 -11.65 43.58 41.57
CA MET A 1 -10.83 42.80 40.62
C MET A 1 -11.81 41.89 39.88
N LEU A 2 -12.38 42.42 38.77
CA LEU A 2 -13.39 41.70 37.99
C LEU A 2 -12.68 40.91 36.91
N ILE A 3 -12.75 39.58 37.00
CA ILE A 3 -12.24 38.69 35.97
C ILE A 3 -13.29 38.59 34.87
N LEU A 4 -13.01 39.21 33.74
CA LEU A 4 -13.80 39.08 32.52
C LEU A 4 -13.66 37.67 31.98
N PHE A 5 -14.69 36.86 32.15
CA PHE A 5 -14.87 35.63 31.37
C PHE A 5 -15.24 36.04 29.94
N GLN A 6 -14.28 36.06 29.04
CA GLN A 6 -14.58 36.05 27.62
C GLN A 6 -15.17 34.70 27.26
N SER A 7 -16.47 34.65 27.02
CA SER A 7 -17.15 33.51 26.43
C SER A 7 -16.60 33.31 25.00
N PHE A 8 -15.79 32.31 24.81
CA PHE A 8 -15.51 31.76 23.48
C PHE A 8 -16.84 31.23 22.94
N LYS A 9 -17.53 32.02 22.10
CA LYS A 9 -18.51 31.46 21.18
C LYS A 9 -17.74 30.60 20.18
N LEU A 10 -17.72 29.31 20.41
CA LEU A 10 -17.42 28.34 19.36
C LEU A 10 -18.58 28.47 18.36
N GLU A 11 -18.41 29.24 17.29
CA GLU A 11 -19.26 29.10 16.13
C GLU A 11 -18.99 27.67 15.62
N LEU A 12 -19.96 26.79 15.82
CA LEU A 12 -20.03 25.52 15.09
C LEU A 12 -20.19 25.93 13.61
N GLN A 13 -19.08 26.09 12.89
CA GLN A 13 -19.12 25.99 11.45
C GLN A 13 -19.73 24.61 11.17
N ILE A 14 -20.86 24.62 10.50
CA ILE A 14 -21.45 23.40 9.93
C ILE A 14 -20.39 22.90 8.97
N LEU A 15 -19.57 21.95 9.43
CA LEU A 15 -18.62 21.25 8.57
C LEU A 15 -19.46 20.54 7.51
N THR A 16 -19.39 21.00 6.28
CA THR A 16 -19.90 20.25 5.15
C THR A 16 -19.16 18.92 5.14
N MET A 17 -19.86 17.84 5.50
CA MET A 17 -19.29 16.51 5.44
C MET A 17 -19.16 16.09 3.98
N ASN A 18 -17.95 15.79 3.56
CA ASN A 18 -17.71 15.15 2.27
C ASN A 18 -18.02 13.65 2.42
N GLU A 19 -18.82 13.12 1.52
CA GLU A 19 -19.16 11.69 1.48
C GLU A 19 -18.31 10.99 0.44
N ARG A 20 -17.86 9.77 0.77
CA ARG A 20 -17.23 8.84 -0.15
C ARG A 20 -17.85 7.48 -0.01
N THR A 21 -18.24 6.87 -1.11
CA THR A 21 -18.64 5.46 -1.19
C THR A 21 -17.54 4.65 -1.84
N PHE A 22 -17.32 3.44 -1.36
CA PHE A 22 -16.40 2.50 -1.96
C PHE A 22 -17.02 1.10 -1.95
N SER A 23 -16.60 0.27 -2.92
CA SER A 23 -17.02 -1.12 -3.06
C SER A 23 -15.80 -1.99 -3.31
N TRP A 24 -15.88 -3.25 -2.91
CA TRP A 24 -14.79 -4.20 -3.08
C TRP A 24 -15.33 -5.59 -3.39
N HIS A 25 -14.46 -6.43 -3.93
CA HIS A 25 -14.68 -7.85 -4.12
C HIS A 25 -13.51 -8.64 -3.55
N LEU A 26 -13.81 -9.68 -2.77
CA LEU A 26 -12.84 -10.63 -2.25
C LEU A 26 -13.24 -12.03 -2.75
N PRO A 27 -12.51 -12.60 -3.74
CA PRO A 27 -12.77 -13.95 -4.21
C PRO A 27 -12.58 -14.97 -3.08
N GLU A 28 -13.51 -15.91 -2.91
CA GLU A 28 -13.46 -16.93 -1.85
C GLU A 28 -12.24 -17.86 -1.96
N ASP A 29 -11.76 -18.10 -3.17
CA ASP A 29 -10.66 -19.00 -3.50
C ASP A 29 -9.33 -18.27 -3.81
N ALA A 30 -9.24 -16.97 -3.54
CA ALA A 30 -8.09 -16.13 -3.92
C ALA A 30 -6.75 -16.72 -3.44
N VAL A 31 -6.68 -17.20 -2.19
CA VAL A 31 -5.46 -17.80 -1.63
C VAL A 31 -5.11 -19.10 -2.35
N GLN A 32 -6.08 -20.02 -2.52
CA GLN A 32 -5.85 -21.31 -3.21
C GLN A 32 -5.43 -21.11 -4.66
N LYS A 33 -6.05 -20.16 -5.34
CA LYS A 33 -5.65 -19.77 -6.69
C LYS A 33 -4.21 -19.26 -6.73
N LEU A 34 -3.84 -18.33 -5.84
CA LEU A 34 -2.50 -17.75 -5.79
C LEU A 34 -1.43 -18.83 -5.52
N VAL A 35 -1.63 -19.71 -4.52
CA VAL A 35 -0.64 -20.72 -4.15
C VAL A 35 -0.51 -21.85 -5.19
N SER A 36 -1.51 -22.03 -6.06
CA SER A 36 -1.43 -22.99 -7.17
C SER A 36 -0.58 -22.51 -8.35
N LEU A 37 -0.24 -21.22 -8.40
CA LEU A 37 0.50 -20.60 -9.50
C LEU A 37 2.01 -20.73 -9.31
N ASP A 38 2.75 -20.92 -10.39
CA ASP A 38 4.19 -20.75 -10.42
C ASP A 38 4.60 -19.26 -10.51
N LYS A 39 5.90 -18.98 -10.45
CA LYS A 39 6.42 -17.60 -10.44
C LYS A 39 5.96 -16.77 -11.64
N LYS A 40 5.90 -17.35 -12.83
CA LYS A 40 5.48 -16.64 -14.04
C LYS A 40 4.01 -16.30 -13.98
N ASP A 41 3.18 -17.28 -13.66
CA ASP A 41 1.73 -17.13 -13.59
C ASP A 41 1.32 -16.19 -12.45
N ARG A 42 2.08 -16.14 -11.34
CA ARG A 42 1.87 -15.16 -10.25
C ARG A 42 2.09 -13.72 -10.72
N ARG A 43 3.13 -13.48 -11.52
CA ARG A 43 3.39 -12.15 -12.08
C ARG A 43 2.23 -11.70 -12.97
N GLU A 44 1.75 -12.60 -13.82
CA GLU A 44 0.59 -12.34 -14.67
C GLU A 44 -0.68 -12.14 -13.82
N PHE A 45 -0.90 -12.97 -12.80
CA PHE A 45 -2.01 -12.84 -11.88
C PHE A 45 -2.04 -11.47 -11.21
N PHE A 46 -0.91 -11.03 -10.64
CA PHE A 46 -0.83 -9.73 -9.98
C PHE A 46 -0.90 -8.56 -10.96
N SER A 47 -0.30 -8.66 -12.15
CA SER A 47 -0.40 -7.62 -13.18
C SER A 47 -1.84 -7.39 -13.65
N ASN A 48 -2.68 -8.44 -13.61
CA ASN A 48 -4.08 -8.36 -14.00
C ASN A 48 -5.02 -8.16 -12.80
N LEU A 49 -4.49 -8.00 -11.58
CA LEU A 49 -5.30 -7.80 -10.38
C LEU A 49 -5.97 -6.43 -10.44
N PRO A 50 -7.29 -6.35 -10.38
CA PRO A 50 -7.98 -5.06 -10.27
C PRO A 50 -7.78 -4.49 -8.86
N ILE A 51 -6.61 -3.93 -8.59
CA ILE A 51 -6.17 -3.50 -7.25
C ILE A 51 -7.15 -2.53 -6.59
N ASN A 52 -7.81 -1.70 -7.38
CA ASN A 52 -8.86 -0.78 -6.93
C ASN A 52 -10.16 -1.48 -6.50
N ASN A 53 -10.31 -2.78 -6.76
CA ASN A 53 -11.49 -3.56 -6.36
C ASN A 53 -11.20 -4.48 -5.16
N VAL A 54 -9.93 -4.67 -4.77
CA VAL A 54 -9.63 -5.38 -3.52
C VAL A 54 -9.90 -4.46 -2.32
N PRO A 55 -10.28 -5.02 -1.14
CA PRO A 55 -10.76 -4.21 -0.01
C PRO A 55 -9.86 -3.02 0.34
N ILE A 56 -8.58 -3.27 0.63
CA ILE A 56 -7.65 -2.20 1.04
C ILE A 56 -7.31 -1.26 -0.14
N GLY A 57 -7.20 -1.79 -1.35
CA GLY A 57 -6.95 -1.00 -2.55
C GLY A 57 -8.09 -0.03 -2.86
N SER A 58 -9.36 -0.50 -2.73
CA SER A 58 -10.55 0.33 -2.87
C SER A 58 -10.61 1.42 -1.78
N LEU A 59 -10.34 1.05 -0.52
CA LEU A 59 -10.35 2.00 0.60
C LEU A 59 -9.29 3.09 0.42
N MET A 60 -8.10 2.73 0.00
CA MET A 60 -6.95 3.64 -0.15
C MET A 60 -6.84 4.27 -1.54
N ASP A 61 -7.74 3.94 -2.46
CA ASP A 61 -7.75 4.44 -3.84
C ASP A 61 -6.47 4.14 -4.63
N PHE A 62 -5.94 2.91 -4.44
CA PHE A 62 -4.78 2.46 -5.21
C PHE A 62 -5.18 2.26 -6.67
N SER A 63 -4.29 2.61 -7.58
CA SER A 63 -4.51 2.46 -9.01
C SER A 63 -3.32 1.78 -9.68
N ASN A 64 -3.62 1.10 -10.80
CA ASN A 64 -2.63 0.56 -11.72
C ASN A 64 -1.47 -0.20 -11.05
N ILE A 65 -1.62 -1.49 -10.91
CA ILE A 65 -0.50 -2.36 -10.57
C ILE A 65 0.22 -2.81 -11.84
N SER A 66 1.54 -2.84 -11.80
CA SER A 66 2.35 -3.51 -12.81
C SER A 66 3.40 -4.40 -12.17
N VAL A 67 3.70 -5.51 -12.82
CA VAL A 67 4.74 -6.46 -12.39
C VAL A 67 5.62 -6.77 -13.60
N ASP A 68 6.91 -6.52 -13.48
CA ASP A 68 7.87 -6.82 -14.55
C ASP A 68 8.30 -8.30 -14.58
N ASP A 69 9.10 -8.67 -15.57
CA ASP A 69 9.61 -10.05 -15.76
C ASP A 69 10.49 -10.54 -14.59
N LYS A 70 11.00 -9.64 -13.77
CA LYS A 70 11.79 -9.96 -12.57
C LYS A 70 10.93 -10.05 -11.31
N GLY A 71 9.63 -9.71 -11.40
CA GLY A 71 8.71 -9.64 -10.28
C GLY A 71 8.81 -8.33 -9.49
N GLN A 72 9.43 -7.30 -10.06
CA GLN A 72 9.38 -5.96 -9.49
C GLN A 72 7.98 -5.38 -9.67
N VAL A 73 7.42 -4.88 -8.60
CA VAL A 73 6.04 -4.36 -8.55
C VAL A 73 6.05 -2.85 -8.51
N SER A 74 5.10 -2.25 -9.20
CA SER A 74 4.81 -0.81 -9.10
C SER A 74 3.33 -0.60 -8.86
N PHE A 75 3.00 0.29 -7.91
CA PHE A 75 1.67 0.81 -7.64
C PHE A 75 1.64 2.31 -7.84
N TYR A 76 0.45 2.81 -8.17
CA TYR A 76 0.23 4.25 -8.31
C TYR A 76 -0.86 4.71 -7.37
N ILE A 77 -0.71 5.95 -6.88
CA ILE A 77 -1.73 6.61 -6.07
C ILE A 77 -1.71 8.11 -6.33
N VAL A 78 -2.90 8.69 -6.44
CA VAL A 78 -3.07 10.15 -6.44
C VAL A 78 -3.60 10.55 -5.07
N PRO A 79 -2.80 11.27 -4.25
CA PRO A 79 -3.24 11.71 -2.93
C PRO A 79 -4.52 12.54 -2.98
N GLN A 80 -5.46 12.27 -2.07
CA GLN A 80 -6.74 12.95 -1.93
C GLN A 80 -6.91 13.50 -0.50
N GLU A 81 -7.81 14.45 -0.28
CA GLU A 81 -8.06 15.03 1.05
C GLU A 81 -8.53 13.99 2.07
N PHE A 82 -9.27 12.97 1.66
CA PHE A 82 -9.69 11.90 2.57
C PHE A 82 -8.53 11.01 3.09
N HIS A 83 -7.34 11.17 2.53
CA HIS A 83 -6.11 10.56 3.05
C HIS A 83 -5.43 11.39 4.14
N TYR A 84 -5.92 12.60 4.44
CA TYR A 84 -5.25 13.52 5.34
C TYR A 84 -5.36 13.13 6.81
N ASN A 85 -4.32 13.47 7.54
CA ASN A 85 -4.31 13.53 8.98
C ASN A 85 -4.83 14.92 9.45
N PRO A 86 -5.06 15.13 10.77
CA PRO A 86 -5.51 16.43 11.28
C PRO A 86 -4.55 17.61 11.03
N LEU A 87 -3.31 17.34 10.60
CA LEU A 87 -2.31 18.38 10.30
C LEU A 87 -2.38 18.87 8.85
N GLY A 88 -3.34 18.37 8.04
CA GLY A 88 -3.52 18.78 6.64
C GLY A 88 -2.49 18.17 5.67
N THR A 89 -1.89 17.04 6.03
CA THR A 89 -1.03 16.24 5.15
C THR A 89 -1.54 14.81 5.08
N VAL A 90 -1.16 14.08 4.04
CA VAL A 90 -1.48 12.66 3.92
C VAL A 90 -0.98 11.90 5.15
N HIS A 91 -1.85 11.07 5.72
CA HIS A 91 -1.50 10.25 6.87
C HIS A 91 -0.39 9.25 6.50
N GLY A 92 0.64 9.13 7.36
CA GLY A 92 1.75 8.21 7.11
C GLY A 92 1.32 6.75 6.93
N GLY A 93 0.20 6.35 7.51
CA GLY A 93 -0.40 5.04 7.30
C GLY A 93 -0.68 4.71 5.83
N LEU A 94 -1.04 5.71 4.99
CA LEU A 94 -1.21 5.48 3.55
C LEU A 94 0.10 5.04 2.90
N ALA A 95 1.19 5.76 3.15
CA ALA A 95 2.51 5.42 2.62
C ALA A 95 2.99 4.05 3.13
N ALA A 96 2.73 3.72 4.39
CA ALA A 96 3.03 2.40 4.95
C ALA A 96 2.24 1.30 4.24
N THR A 97 0.93 1.48 4.05
CA THR A 97 0.06 0.48 3.42
C THR A 97 0.43 0.21 1.97
N ILE A 98 0.72 1.26 1.17
CA ILE A 98 1.09 1.06 -0.24
C ILE A 98 2.46 0.39 -0.36
N LEU A 99 3.42 0.74 0.49
CA LEU A 99 4.76 0.14 0.50
C LEU A 99 4.73 -1.31 0.99
N ASP A 100 3.92 -1.64 2.01
CA ASP A 100 3.69 -3.00 2.47
C ASP A 100 3.09 -3.88 1.37
N SER A 101 2.03 -3.40 0.72
CA SER A 101 1.39 -4.11 -0.39
C SER A 101 2.36 -4.34 -1.56
N CYS A 102 3.15 -3.31 -1.91
CA CYS A 102 4.14 -3.39 -2.99
C CYS A 102 5.23 -4.43 -2.68
N ASN A 103 5.78 -4.39 -1.46
CA ASN A 103 6.83 -5.31 -1.00
C ASN A 103 6.32 -6.75 -0.94
N SER A 104 5.15 -6.96 -0.33
CA SER A 104 4.55 -8.30 -0.17
C SER A 104 4.22 -8.95 -1.52
N ILE A 105 3.65 -8.21 -2.47
CA ILE A 105 3.37 -8.75 -3.81
C ILE A 105 4.68 -9.07 -4.55
N SER A 106 5.70 -8.22 -4.46
CA SER A 106 7.00 -8.47 -5.06
C SER A 106 7.65 -9.75 -4.51
N ALA A 107 7.55 -9.97 -3.20
CA ALA A 107 8.02 -11.19 -2.55
C ALA A 107 7.22 -12.43 -3.01
N ASN A 108 5.88 -12.33 -3.09
CA ASN A 108 5.03 -13.40 -3.59
C ASN A 108 5.36 -13.80 -5.04
N CYS A 109 5.80 -12.85 -5.88
CA CYS A 109 6.26 -13.13 -7.25
C CYS A 109 7.56 -13.95 -7.32
N GLN A 110 8.27 -14.16 -6.19
CA GLN A 110 9.48 -14.97 -6.11
C GLN A 110 9.22 -16.41 -5.67
N LEU A 111 7.99 -16.76 -5.33
CA LEU A 111 7.65 -18.06 -4.74
C LEU A 111 7.19 -19.08 -5.76
N ASP A 112 7.52 -20.33 -5.49
CA ASP A 112 6.98 -21.50 -6.20
C ASP A 112 5.59 -21.88 -5.65
N LYS A 113 4.94 -22.86 -6.31
CA LYS A 113 3.63 -23.40 -5.89
C LYS A 113 3.65 -23.88 -4.44
N GLY A 114 2.53 -23.75 -3.74
CA GLY A 114 2.39 -24.19 -2.36
C GLY A 114 2.90 -23.20 -1.31
N PHE A 115 3.38 -22.02 -1.71
CA PHE A 115 3.90 -21.02 -0.77
C PHE A 115 3.25 -19.66 -0.97
N LEU A 116 3.18 -18.88 0.11
CA LEU A 116 2.88 -17.45 0.09
C LEU A 116 3.78 -16.71 1.08
N THR A 117 3.78 -15.40 1.06
CA THR A 117 4.44 -14.60 2.09
C THR A 117 3.45 -13.91 3.00
N MET A 118 3.91 -13.66 4.23
CA MET A 118 3.24 -12.81 5.21
C MET A 118 4.26 -11.81 5.76
N THR A 119 3.93 -10.54 5.75
CA THR A 119 4.78 -9.49 6.34
C THR A 119 4.88 -9.70 7.85
N THR A 120 6.08 -9.84 8.37
CA THR A 120 6.36 -9.97 9.81
C THR A 120 6.96 -8.71 10.41
N ASP A 121 7.60 -7.90 9.59
CA ASP A 121 8.17 -6.62 9.98
C ASP A 121 8.18 -5.68 8.78
N ILE A 122 7.85 -4.42 9.04
CA ILE A 122 8.01 -3.32 8.09
C ILE A 122 8.49 -2.07 8.82
N ARG A 123 9.59 -1.51 8.36
CA ARG A 123 10.11 -0.23 8.82
C ARG A 123 9.94 0.81 7.73
N VAL A 124 9.20 1.88 8.03
CA VAL A 124 8.98 2.99 7.10
C VAL A 124 9.74 4.24 7.54
N ASN A 125 10.43 4.87 6.61
CA ASN A 125 11.08 6.17 6.81
C ASN A 125 10.32 7.21 5.99
N TYR A 126 9.76 8.20 6.67
CA TYR A 126 9.03 9.31 6.06
C TYR A 126 9.99 10.47 5.81
N MET A 127 10.25 10.80 4.56
CA MET A 127 11.26 11.78 4.18
C MET A 127 10.68 13.15 3.90
N ARG A 128 9.41 13.19 3.43
CA ARG A 128 8.73 14.43 3.04
C ARG A 128 7.23 14.35 3.30
N PRO A 129 6.57 15.46 3.64
CA PRO A 129 5.11 15.49 3.69
C PRO A 129 4.54 15.30 2.28
N ILE A 130 3.41 14.58 2.22
CA ILE A 130 2.63 14.35 1.01
C ILE A 130 1.34 15.16 1.14
N THR A 131 0.92 15.82 0.07
CA THR A 131 -0.34 16.56 -0.01
C THR A 131 -1.02 16.28 -1.35
N VAL A 132 -2.25 16.74 -1.53
CA VAL A 132 -2.95 16.67 -2.85
C VAL A 132 -2.12 17.34 -3.95
N SER A 133 -1.42 18.44 -3.64
CA SER A 133 -0.56 19.13 -4.61
C SER A 133 0.72 18.37 -4.99
N THR A 134 1.03 17.29 -4.30
CA THR A 134 2.17 16.42 -4.68
C THR A 134 1.92 15.74 -6.02
N GLY A 135 0.65 15.51 -6.38
CA GLY A 135 0.29 14.78 -7.59
C GLY A 135 0.49 13.27 -7.46
N GLU A 136 0.55 12.58 -8.57
CA GLU A 136 0.71 11.13 -8.61
C GLU A 136 2.03 10.68 -8.00
N LEU A 137 1.95 9.64 -7.19
CA LEU A 137 3.08 8.95 -6.59
C LEU A 137 3.15 7.51 -7.07
N THR A 138 4.37 7.03 -7.25
CA THR A 138 4.69 5.64 -7.60
C THR A 138 5.36 4.96 -6.40
N ALA A 139 4.81 3.83 -5.97
CA ALA A 139 5.48 2.91 -5.06
C ALA A 139 6.13 1.79 -5.87
N THR A 140 7.39 1.49 -5.60
CA THR A 140 8.10 0.34 -6.20
C THR A 140 8.74 -0.51 -5.13
N ALA A 141 8.89 -1.82 -5.42
CA ALA A 141 9.58 -2.76 -4.55
C ALA A 141 10.76 -3.40 -5.27
N THR A 142 11.86 -3.58 -4.55
CA THR A 142 13.06 -4.26 -5.02
C THR A 142 13.42 -5.38 -4.04
N ILE A 143 13.56 -6.59 -4.56
CA ILE A 143 14.01 -7.74 -3.77
C ILE A 143 15.48 -7.57 -3.42
N GLU A 144 15.79 -7.52 -2.12
CA GLU A 144 17.16 -7.52 -1.62
C GLU A 144 17.73 -8.94 -1.55
N LYS A 145 16.92 -9.88 -0.99
CA LYS A 145 17.34 -11.27 -0.86
C LYS A 145 16.13 -12.20 -0.81
N VAL A 146 16.18 -13.26 -1.61
CA VAL A 146 15.26 -14.39 -1.51
C VAL A 146 15.92 -15.50 -0.67
N GLY A 147 15.37 -15.74 0.52
CA GLY A 147 15.77 -16.85 1.39
C GLY A 147 14.69 -17.95 1.39
N ARG A 148 15.04 -19.10 1.96
CA ARG A 148 14.11 -20.24 2.04
C ARG A 148 12.93 -19.98 2.99
N LYS A 149 13.16 -19.22 4.07
CA LYS A 149 12.17 -18.95 5.13
C LYS A 149 11.71 -17.50 5.15
N VAL A 150 12.53 -16.60 4.65
CA VAL A 150 12.22 -15.16 4.64
C VAL A 150 12.75 -14.54 3.35
N ILE A 151 12.06 -13.50 2.89
CA ILE A 151 12.46 -12.64 1.78
C ILE A 151 12.59 -11.22 2.32
N PHE A 152 13.68 -10.53 1.97
CA PHE A 152 13.92 -9.14 2.34
C PHE A 152 13.63 -8.25 1.14
N VAL A 153 12.84 -7.20 1.36
CA VAL A 153 12.36 -6.31 0.31
C VAL A 153 12.53 -4.85 0.70
N ASN A 154 12.95 -4.04 -0.24
CA ASN A 154 13.06 -2.59 -0.11
C ASN A 154 12.01 -1.91 -0.98
N GLY A 155 11.19 -1.05 -0.40
CA GLY A 155 10.19 -0.25 -1.09
C GLY A 155 10.56 1.23 -1.14
N SER A 156 10.12 1.93 -2.18
CA SER A 156 10.27 3.38 -2.33
C SER A 156 9.00 3.99 -2.89
N LEU A 157 8.60 5.14 -2.33
CA LEU A 157 7.47 5.95 -2.79
C LEU A 157 8.01 7.29 -3.29
N TYR A 158 7.78 7.62 -4.56
CA TYR A 158 8.35 8.79 -5.21
C TYR A 158 7.39 9.41 -6.21
N ASP A 159 7.60 10.69 -6.55
CA ASP A 159 6.83 11.40 -7.57
C ASP A 159 7.42 11.22 -8.99
N ASN A 160 6.73 11.77 -9.99
CA ASN A 160 7.14 11.70 -11.39
C ASN A 160 8.48 12.39 -11.70
N SER A 161 9.02 13.19 -10.77
CA SER A 161 10.37 13.77 -10.87
C SER A 161 11.46 12.87 -10.26
N GLY A 162 11.07 11.74 -9.66
CA GLY A 162 11.97 10.84 -8.93
C GLY A 162 12.27 11.28 -7.49
N LYS A 163 11.56 12.28 -6.97
CA LYS A 163 11.74 12.76 -5.60
C LYS A 163 11.08 11.78 -4.63
N VAL A 164 11.88 11.21 -3.71
CA VAL A 164 11.43 10.19 -2.75
C VAL A 164 10.72 10.83 -1.57
N TYR A 165 9.54 10.31 -1.22
CA TYR A 165 8.71 10.74 -0.09
C TYR A 165 8.74 9.78 1.09
N ALA A 166 8.81 8.49 0.83
CA ALA A 166 9.00 7.48 1.85
C ALA A 166 9.79 6.28 1.31
N THR A 167 10.45 5.55 2.20
CA THR A 167 11.04 4.24 1.91
C THR A 167 10.62 3.23 2.95
N ALA A 168 10.62 1.96 2.59
CA ALA A 168 10.35 0.87 3.53
C ALA A 168 11.34 -0.28 3.34
N ASN A 169 11.64 -0.96 4.44
CA ASN A 169 12.27 -2.28 4.42
C ASN A 169 11.30 -3.25 5.07
N SER A 170 11.05 -4.39 4.46
CA SER A 170 10.18 -5.42 5.04
C SER A 170 10.85 -6.78 5.07
N THR A 171 10.39 -7.60 6.02
CA THR A 171 10.72 -9.02 6.14
C THR A 171 9.44 -9.80 5.90
N GLU A 172 9.46 -10.60 4.83
CA GLU A 172 8.36 -11.42 4.38
C GLU A 172 8.62 -12.87 4.76
N LEU A 173 7.83 -13.42 5.69
CA LEU A 173 7.90 -14.82 6.09
C LEU A 173 7.31 -15.70 4.99
N VAL A 174 8.06 -16.70 4.53
CA VAL A 174 7.57 -17.70 3.59
C VAL A 174 6.78 -18.76 4.34
N VAL A 175 5.52 -18.93 3.97
CA VAL A 175 4.57 -19.86 4.59
C VAL A 175 4.16 -20.91 3.57
N GLU A 176 4.22 -22.18 3.96
CA GLU A 176 3.70 -23.29 3.17
C GLU A 176 2.18 -23.38 3.36
N VAL A 177 1.46 -23.50 2.25
CA VAL A 177 0.00 -23.66 2.22
C VAL A 177 -0.35 -24.91 1.45
N PRO A 178 -1.08 -25.88 2.04
CA PRO A 178 -1.50 -27.08 1.32
C PRO A 178 -2.30 -26.72 0.06
N LEU A 179 -1.99 -27.42 -1.03
CA LEU A 179 -2.77 -27.35 -2.26
C LEU A 179 -3.97 -28.29 -2.11
N ASN A 180 -5.18 -27.77 -2.32
CA ASN A 180 -6.43 -28.55 -2.33
C ASN A 180 -6.60 -29.28 -3.66
#